data_45728e12f9716cbd41679ed552192571
#
_entry.id   45728e12f9716cbd41679ed552192571
#
_cell.length_a   1.000
_cell.length_b   1.000
_cell.length_c   1.000
_cell.angle_alpha   90.00
_cell.angle_beta   90.00
_cell.angle_gamma   90.00
#
_symmetry.space_group_name_H-M   'P 1'
#
loop_
_entity.id
_entity.type
_entity.pdbx_description
1 polymer ?
#
loop_
_entity_poly.entity_id
_entity_poly.type
_entity_poly.pdbx_seq_one_letter_code
_entity_poly.pdbx_strand_id
1 'polypeptide(L)'
;MTQFLIYAGAFILVLVSVITVHEFGHFAVGKLSGIKVEEFAIGFGPKIYSRRIGETLYAIRAIPAGGFVRMAGMLGLTGESDAGERNFYRASRPRRFATVSAGIVVNFIFGGLIFAIVDMQPTPYNYAAHAAAGKAGLASGDTILAINGRVIRQDSLADVTTDLHNATTASHGQPLTVEYRGSDGNTHTTTVTPTLIVSNIVTDQSTVAGGKLPLGGLAVTSINGAPVGTGDPATLLGNGAPVTISGYLENADGSPSTYFNNVTVAGIKDGYATSNAIRAGWIMGVVPGFDGESPPAAIVTGFSAIPTFIWNEVTGIYGLIVHPPQGGINGPQGFTGPVGIAQETAVATNNGFLGPNGLVWWIGFISLNLGFVNMLPIPFLDGGKLLFIAIESVRRRRLNPKVEAAITAVGLAVIVVFAVYVTIGDVSRL
;
A
#
# COMPACT_ATOMS: atom_id res chain seq x y z
N MET A 1 21.17 -10.78 14.34
CA MET A 1 21.90 -10.83 13.05
C MET A 1 21.13 -11.55 11.97
N THR A 2 20.62 -12.75 12.19
CA THR A 2 19.87 -13.53 11.17
C THR A 2 18.63 -12.80 10.66
N GLN A 3 17.81 -12.21 11.54
CA GLN A 3 16.60 -11.48 11.15
C GLN A 3 16.89 -10.22 10.34
N PHE A 4 17.94 -9.49 10.67
CA PHE A 4 18.40 -8.35 9.88
C PHE A 4 18.77 -8.76 8.45
N LEU A 5 19.48 -9.89 8.28
CA LEU A 5 19.84 -10.39 6.96
C LEU A 5 18.61 -10.82 6.14
N ILE A 6 17.59 -11.40 6.80
CA ILE A 6 16.33 -11.76 6.16
C ILE A 6 15.61 -10.50 5.64
N TYR A 7 15.48 -9.47 6.47
CA TYR A 7 14.80 -8.23 6.06
C TYR A 7 15.57 -7.48 4.98
N ALA A 8 16.91 -7.41 5.10
CA ALA A 8 17.75 -6.81 4.07
C ALA A 8 17.64 -7.58 2.73
N GLY A 9 17.63 -8.91 2.79
CA GLY A 9 17.43 -9.77 1.61
C GLY A 9 16.05 -9.57 0.99
N ALA A 10 14.98 -9.50 1.80
CA ALA A 10 13.63 -9.24 1.34
C ALA A 10 13.52 -7.85 0.69
N PHE A 11 14.08 -6.82 1.30
CA PHE A 11 14.11 -5.47 0.74
C PHE A 11 14.82 -5.42 -0.63
N ILE A 12 15.99 -6.06 -0.75
CA ILE A 12 16.70 -6.16 -2.02
C ILE A 12 15.86 -6.92 -3.05
N LEU A 13 15.20 -8.01 -2.65
CA LEU A 13 14.32 -8.80 -3.53
C LEU A 13 13.17 -7.95 -4.06
N VAL A 14 12.49 -7.19 -3.21
CA VAL A 14 11.40 -6.29 -3.61
C VAL A 14 11.89 -5.29 -4.64
N LEU A 15 12.95 -4.54 -4.32
CA LEU A 15 13.49 -3.51 -5.21
C LEU A 15 13.94 -4.08 -6.57
N VAL A 16 14.74 -5.16 -6.53
CA VAL A 16 15.26 -5.78 -7.76
C VAL A 16 14.14 -6.32 -8.62
N SER A 17 13.13 -6.97 -8.04
CA SER A 17 11.98 -7.51 -8.79
C SER A 17 11.23 -6.40 -9.51
N VAL A 18 10.82 -5.36 -8.77
CA VAL A 18 9.97 -4.28 -9.29
C VAL A 18 10.71 -3.45 -10.35
N ILE A 19 11.97 -3.10 -10.09
CA ILE A 19 12.77 -2.31 -11.03
C ILE A 19 13.13 -3.13 -12.26
N THR A 20 13.47 -4.42 -12.12
CA THR A 20 13.77 -5.28 -13.28
C THR A 20 12.58 -5.40 -14.21
N VAL A 21 11.36 -5.53 -13.66
CA VAL A 21 10.11 -5.59 -14.44
C VAL A 21 9.88 -4.25 -15.17
N HIS A 22 10.10 -3.14 -14.50
CA HIS A 22 10.02 -1.80 -15.09
C HIS A 22 10.98 -1.65 -16.29
N GLU A 23 12.26 -1.91 -16.07
CA GLU A 23 13.29 -1.83 -17.11
C GLU A 23 13.04 -2.82 -18.25
N PHE A 24 12.51 -4.00 -17.94
CA PHE A 24 12.13 -4.99 -18.94
C PHE A 24 11.03 -4.47 -19.88
N GLY A 25 10.09 -3.66 -19.39
CA GLY A 25 9.08 -2.98 -20.20
C GLY A 25 9.75 -2.10 -21.29
N HIS A 26 10.64 -1.21 -20.89
CA HIS A 26 11.41 -0.35 -21.81
C HIS A 26 12.25 -1.16 -22.79
N PHE A 27 12.93 -2.18 -22.29
CA PHE A 27 13.77 -3.08 -23.09
C PHE A 27 12.96 -3.78 -24.18
N ALA A 28 11.87 -4.42 -23.81
CA ALA A 28 11.07 -5.23 -24.73
C ALA A 28 10.44 -4.36 -25.83
N VAL A 29 9.75 -3.29 -25.43
CA VAL A 29 9.09 -2.40 -26.38
C VAL A 29 10.10 -1.57 -27.19
N GLY A 30 11.22 -1.19 -26.60
CA GLY A 30 12.32 -0.55 -27.32
C GLY A 30 12.84 -1.41 -28.47
N LYS A 31 13.10 -2.69 -28.21
CA LYS A 31 13.51 -3.66 -29.24
C LYS A 31 12.41 -3.89 -30.29
N LEU A 32 11.18 -4.09 -29.87
CA LEU A 32 10.03 -4.26 -30.80
C LEU A 32 9.81 -3.00 -31.67
N SER A 33 10.13 -1.83 -31.14
CA SER A 33 10.07 -0.56 -31.87
C SER A 33 11.26 -0.34 -32.83
N GLY A 34 12.22 -1.28 -32.89
CA GLY A 34 13.41 -1.20 -33.73
C GLY A 34 14.51 -0.29 -33.18
N ILE A 35 14.40 0.15 -31.94
CA ILE A 35 15.43 0.95 -31.26
C ILE A 35 16.56 0.03 -30.81
N LYS A 36 17.82 0.45 -31.03
CA LYS A 36 18.97 -0.33 -30.57
C LYS A 36 19.11 -0.21 -29.07
N VAL A 37 18.99 -1.36 -28.36
CA VAL A 37 19.27 -1.45 -26.94
C VAL A 37 20.70 -1.95 -26.74
N GLU A 38 21.54 -1.09 -26.16
CA GLU A 38 22.96 -1.34 -25.98
C GLU A 38 23.28 -2.11 -24.71
N GLU A 39 22.55 -1.80 -23.62
CA GLU A 39 22.75 -2.45 -22.34
C GLU A 39 21.40 -2.57 -21.59
N PHE A 40 21.19 -3.74 -20.97
CA PHE A 40 20.18 -3.99 -19.97
C PHE A 40 20.89 -4.39 -18.69
N ALA A 41 20.80 -3.59 -17.64
CA ALA A 41 21.54 -3.81 -16.41
C ALA A 41 20.62 -3.81 -15.18
N ILE A 42 20.86 -4.77 -14.29
CA ILE A 42 20.30 -4.82 -12.94
C ILE A 42 21.38 -4.30 -11.99
N GLY A 43 21.07 -3.25 -11.23
CA GLY A 43 22.00 -2.59 -10.34
C GLY A 43 22.84 -1.49 -11.00
N PHE A 44 23.67 -0.86 -10.17
CA PHE A 44 24.61 0.19 -10.55
C PHE A 44 26.05 -0.17 -10.15
N GLY A 45 27.02 0.65 -10.54
CA GLY A 45 28.43 0.47 -10.19
C GLY A 45 29.16 -0.55 -11.07
N PRO A 46 30.23 -1.19 -10.57
CA PRO A 46 31.04 -2.14 -11.32
C PRO A 46 30.22 -3.40 -11.69
N LYS A 47 30.55 -4.00 -12.85
CA LYS A 47 29.91 -5.22 -13.33
C LYS A 47 30.42 -6.42 -12.54
N ILE A 48 29.53 -7.17 -11.89
CA ILE A 48 29.83 -8.47 -11.27
C ILE A 48 29.81 -9.56 -12.34
N TYR A 49 28.76 -9.53 -13.18
CA TYR A 49 28.56 -10.45 -14.29
C TYR A 49 28.05 -9.70 -15.50
N SER A 50 28.53 -10.05 -16.68
CA SER A 50 27.97 -9.51 -17.92
C SER A 50 28.14 -10.48 -19.08
N ARG A 51 27.13 -10.51 -19.95
CA ARG A 51 27.16 -11.31 -21.18
C ARG A 51 26.54 -10.51 -22.33
N ARG A 52 27.20 -10.50 -23.47
CA ARG A 52 26.63 -9.89 -24.69
C ARG A 52 25.84 -10.96 -25.46
N ILE A 53 24.58 -10.66 -25.75
CA ILE A 53 23.74 -11.51 -26.59
C ILE A 53 23.22 -10.63 -27.73
N GLY A 54 23.68 -10.94 -28.93
CA GLY A 54 23.48 -10.06 -30.10
C GLY A 54 24.07 -8.68 -29.87
N GLU A 55 23.27 -7.63 -30.01
CA GLU A 55 23.71 -6.25 -29.86
C GLU A 55 23.63 -5.71 -28.43
N THR A 56 22.96 -6.44 -27.51
CA THR A 56 22.71 -6.01 -26.15
C THR A 56 23.67 -6.64 -25.15
N LEU A 57 24.24 -5.84 -24.28
CA LEU A 57 25.00 -6.29 -23.11
C LEU A 57 24.05 -6.45 -21.92
N TYR A 58 23.91 -7.66 -21.42
CA TYR A 58 23.18 -7.95 -20.18
C TYR A 58 24.17 -7.92 -19.03
N ALA A 59 23.87 -7.20 -17.96
CA ALA A 59 24.78 -7.03 -16.84
C ALA A 59 24.09 -7.09 -15.48
N ILE A 60 24.75 -7.70 -14.50
CA ILE A 60 24.44 -7.60 -13.08
C ILE A 60 25.57 -6.78 -12.45
N ARG A 61 25.20 -5.75 -11.68
CA ARG A 61 26.12 -4.80 -11.10
C ARG A 61 26.12 -4.87 -9.58
N ALA A 62 27.16 -4.33 -8.94
CA ALA A 62 27.44 -4.52 -7.52
C ALA A 62 26.42 -3.88 -6.57
N ILE A 63 25.76 -2.80 -6.95
CA ILE A 63 24.85 -2.06 -6.10
C ILE A 63 23.41 -2.39 -6.54
N PRO A 64 22.65 -3.22 -5.80
CA PRO A 64 21.33 -3.67 -6.22
C PRO A 64 20.22 -2.63 -5.93
N ALA A 65 20.53 -1.36 -6.11
CA ALA A 65 19.62 -0.24 -5.80
C ALA A 65 18.98 0.33 -7.07
N GLY A 66 18.70 -0.50 -8.08
CA GLY A 66 18.09 -0.02 -9.32
C GLY A 66 18.40 -0.90 -10.51
N GLY A 67 18.16 -0.35 -11.69
CA GLY A 67 18.46 -0.93 -12.99
C GLY A 67 18.46 0.16 -14.05
N PHE A 68 18.80 -0.17 -15.27
CA PHE A 68 18.65 0.73 -16.39
C PHE A 68 18.69 0.00 -17.74
N VAL A 69 18.00 0.59 -18.69
CA VAL A 69 18.10 0.24 -20.10
C VAL A 69 18.79 1.37 -20.86
N ARG A 70 19.95 1.09 -21.43
CA ARG A 70 20.63 2.05 -22.27
C ARG A 70 20.26 1.83 -23.74
N MET A 71 19.55 2.80 -24.28
CA MET A 71 19.19 2.85 -25.71
C MET A 71 20.10 3.82 -26.44
N ALA A 72 20.48 3.48 -27.67
CA ALA A 72 21.34 4.34 -28.48
C ALA A 72 20.72 5.73 -28.65
N GLY A 73 21.49 6.75 -28.33
CA GLY A 73 21.13 8.17 -28.48
C GLY A 73 20.18 8.71 -27.40
N MET A 74 19.82 7.97 -26.38
CA MET A 74 18.83 8.40 -25.40
C MET A 74 19.35 9.47 -24.43
N LEU A 75 20.64 9.43 -24.09
CA LEU A 75 21.25 10.34 -23.12
C LEU A 75 21.79 11.64 -23.79
N GLY A 76 21.93 11.68 -25.10
CA GLY A 76 22.45 12.84 -25.83
C GLY A 76 23.90 13.20 -25.48
N LEU A 77 24.66 12.26 -24.90
CA LEU A 77 26.04 12.48 -24.47
C LEU A 77 27.02 12.31 -25.66
N THR A 78 28.09 13.08 -25.62
CA THR A 78 29.22 12.90 -26.54
C THR A 78 29.86 11.54 -26.30
N GLY A 79 29.88 10.66 -27.31
CA GLY A 79 30.43 9.32 -27.25
C GLY A 79 29.38 8.19 -27.26
N GLU A 80 28.09 8.49 -27.35
CA GLU A 80 27.06 7.49 -27.67
C GLU A 80 27.26 6.94 -29.09
N SER A 81 27.05 5.62 -29.26
CA SER A 81 27.14 5.03 -30.60
C SER A 81 26.11 5.66 -31.54
N ASP A 82 26.52 6.12 -32.68
CA ASP A 82 25.60 6.51 -33.75
C ASP A 82 24.98 5.22 -34.33
N ALA A 83 23.80 4.88 -33.84
CA ALA A 83 23.03 3.73 -34.29
C ALA A 83 22.23 4.06 -35.59
N GLY A 84 22.52 5.16 -36.27
CA GLY A 84 21.80 5.56 -37.46
C GLY A 84 20.30 5.74 -37.18
N GLU A 85 19.44 5.13 -38.01
CA GLU A 85 17.98 5.22 -37.84
C GLU A 85 17.44 4.51 -36.61
N ARG A 86 18.22 3.59 -36.01
CA ARG A 86 17.84 2.85 -34.80
C ARG A 86 18.14 3.61 -33.51
N ASN A 87 18.48 4.90 -33.62
CA ASN A 87 18.66 5.79 -32.49
C ASN A 87 17.30 6.21 -31.93
N PHE A 88 17.19 6.26 -30.57
CA PHE A 88 15.95 6.62 -29.86
C PHE A 88 15.34 7.93 -30.37
N TYR A 89 16.14 8.98 -30.51
CA TYR A 89 15.63 10.26 -30.97
C TYR A 89 15.30 10.31 -32.50
N ARG A 90 15.83 9.38 -33.31
CA ARG A 90 15.45 9.24 -34.70
C ARG A 90 14.18 8.45 -34.91
N ALA A 91 13.79 7.63 -33.94
CA ALA A 91 12.53 6.89 -33.96
C ALA A 91 11.31 7.83 -33.98
N SER A 92 10.21 7.37 -34.58
CA SER A 92 8.97 8.14 -34.64
C SER A 92 8.41 8.39 -33.25
N ARG A 93 7.67 9.49 -33.07
CA ARG A 93 7.08 9.86 -31.76
C ARG A 93 6.23 8.73 -31.14
N PRO A 94 5.34 8.03 -31.88
CA PRO A 94 4.60 6.89 -31.30
C PRO A 94 5.51 5.78 -30.78
N ARG A 95 6.60 5.44 -31.49
CA ARG A 95 7.56 4.43 -31.04
C ARG A 95 8.28 4.85 -29.76
N ARG A 96 8.71 6.12 -29.69
CA ARG A 96 9.33 6.68 -28.47
C ARG A 96 8.33 6.69 -27.30
N PHE A 97 7.10 7.14 -27.56
CA PHE A 97 6.03 7.16 -26.58
C PHE A 97 5.76 5.75 -26.03
N ALA A 98 5.54 4.76 -26.92
CA ALA A 98 5.31 3.38 -26.54
C ALA A 98 6.49 2.81 -25.72
N THR A 99 7.73 3.10 -26.12
CA THR A 99 8.92 2.63 -25.42
C THR A 99 9.02 3.20 -24.00
N VAL A 100 8.78 4.50 -23.83
CA VAL A 100 8.86 5.15 -22.52
C VAL A 100 7.66 4.77 -21.63
N SER A 101 6.45 4.67 -22.16
CA SER A 101 5.29 4.25 -21.38
C SER A 101 5.32 2.78 -20.97
N ALA A 102 6.12 1.95 -21.64
CA ALA A 102 6.15 0.51 -21.44
C ALA A 102 6.58 0.12 -20.02
N GLY A 103 7.54 0.82 -19.40
CA GLY A 103 7.94 0.58 -18.02
C GLY A 103 6.78 0.79 -17.05
N ILE A 104 6.05 1.89 -17.22
CA ILE A 104 4.86 2.22 -16.43
C ILE A 104 3.78 1.13 -16.59
N VAL A 105 3.44 0.81 -17.83
CA VAL A 105 2.37 -0.16 -18.16
C VAL A 105 2.71 -1.55 -17.62
N VAL A 106 3.95 -2.00 -17.77
CA VAL A 106 4.37 -3.33 -17.30
C VAL A 106 4.34 -3.41 -15.78
N ASN A 107 4.65 -2.32 -15.06
CA ASN A 107 4.50 -2.29 -13.60
C ASN A 107 3.05 -2.42 -13.15
N PHE A 108 2.10 -1.77 -13.83
CA PHE A 108 0.68 -1.95 -13.53
C PHE A 108 0.22 -3.38 -13.85
N ILE A 109 0.62 -3.94 -14.98
CA ILE A 109 0.30 -5.34 -15.34
C ILE A 109 0.88 -6.29 -14.29
N PHE A 110 2.13 -6.12 -13.91
CA PHE A 110 2.78 -6.95 -12.92
C PHE A 110 2.12 -6.85 -11.55
N GLY A 111 1.81 -5.65 -11.08
CA GLY A 111 1.08 -5.43 -9.83
C GLY A 111 -0.29 -6.11 -9.82
N GLY A 112 -1.07 -5.94 -10.90
CA GLY A 112 -2.36 -6.61 -11.06
C GLY A 112 -2.26 -8.14 -11.08
N LEU A 113 -1.25 -8.70 -11.75
CA LEU A 113 -1.00 -10.14 -11.74
C LEU A 113 -0.58 -10.65 -10.36
N ILE A 114 0.25 -9.90 -9.64
CA ILE A 114 0.64 -10.25 -8.27
C ILE A 114 -0.58 -10.25 -7.35
N PHE A 115 -1.44 -9.24 -7.42
CA PHE A 115 -2.67 -9.20 -6.63
C PHE A 115 -3.58 -10.39 -6.97
N ALA A 116 -3.76 -10.71 -8.25
CA ALA A 116 -4.48 -11.90 -8.66
C ALA A 116 -3.90 -13.19 -8.04
N ILE A 117 -2.57 -13.34 -8.02
CA ILE A 117 -1.92 -14.50 -7.39
C ILE A 117 -2.20 -14.55 -5.88
N VAL A 118 -2.18 -13.41 -5.20
CA VAL A 118 -2.47 -13.34 -3.77
C VAL A 118 -3.95 -13.65 -3.51
N ASP A 119 -4.86 -13.11 -4.31
CA ASP A 119 -6.30 -13.32 -4.17
C ASP A 119 -6.72 -14.78 -4.45
N MET A 120 -5.94 -15.53 -5.22
CA MET A 120 -6.13 -16.97 -5.37
C MET A 120 -5.74 -17.79 -4.12
N GLN A 121 -4.99 -17.20 -3.17
CA GLN A 121 -4.57 -17.94 -1.97
C GLN A 121 -5.68 -17.94 -0.92
N PRO A 122 -6.03 -19.09 -0.36
CA PRO A 122 -6.95 -19.13 0.77
C PRO A 122 -6.31 -18.43 1.98
N THR A 123 -7.10 -17.61 2.63
CA THR A 123 -6.70 -16.90 3.85
C THR A 123 -7.57 -17.37 4.99
N PRO A 124 -7.02 -17.99 6.03
CA PRO A 124 -7.81 -18.42 7.17
C PRO A 124 -8.37 -17.20 7.92
N TYR A 125 -9.60 -17.35 8.41
CA TYR A 125 -10.11 -16.44 9.42
C TYR A 125 -9.25 -16.55 10.68
N ASN A 126 -8.96 -15.41 11.29
CA ASN A 126 -8.28 -15.35 12.56
C ASN A 126 -9.14 -14.58 13.59
N TYR A 127 -9.16 -15.05 14.80
CA TYR A 127 -9.93 -14.48 15.89
C TYR A 127 -9.00 -14.16 17.05
N ALA A 128 -9.05 -12.93 17.52
CA ALA A 128 -8.35 -12.57 18.75
C ALA A 128 -9.03 -13.30 19.93
N ALA A 129 -8.31 -14.16 20.61
CA ALA A 129 -8.86 -15.10 21.60
C ALA A 129 -9.64 -14.43 22.74
N HIS A 130 -9.24 -13.22 23.11
CA HIS A 130 -9.88 -12.42 24.18
C HIS A 130 -10.81 -11.33 23.65
N ALA A 131 -10.98 -11.18 22.32
CA ALA A 131 -11.97 -10.31 21.72
C ALA A 131 -13.37 -10.96 21.70
N ALA A 132 -14.37 -10.22 21.21
CA ALA A 132 -15.76 -10.65 21.27
C ALA A 132 -16.01 -12.01 20.60
N ALA A 133 -15.48 -12.24 19.40
CA ALA A 133 -15.65 -13.50 18.67
C ALA A 133 -14.90 -14.66 19.34
N GLY A 134 -13.66 -14.45 19.75
CA GLY A 134 -12.89 -15.48 20.45
C GLY A 134 -13.52 -15.88 21.80
N LYS A 135 -14.04 -14.92 22.58
CA LYS A 135 -14.80 -15.20 23.81
C LYS A 135 -16.09 -15.98 23.54
N ALA A 136 -16.67 -15.84 22.37
CA ALA A 136 -17.85 -16.60 21.94
C ALA A 136 -17.51 -17.99 21.39
N GLY A 137 -16.23 -18.40 21.41
CA GLY A 137 -15.77 -19.73 21.05
C GLY A 137 -15.30 -19.89 19.60
N LEU A 138 -15.23 -18.82 18.80
CA LEU A 138 -14.65 -18.90 17.46
C LEU A 138 -13.12 -18.99 17.54
N ALA A 139 -12.55 -19.89 16.76
CA ALA A 139 -11.11 -20.17 16.71
C ALA A 139 -10.55 -19.98 15.29
N SER A 140 -9.23 -19.79 15.21
CA SER A 140 -8.55 -19.67 13.90
C SER A 140 -8.86 -20.87 13.01
N GLY A 141 -9.28 -20.61 11.78
CA GLY A 141 -9.71 -21.60 10.81
C GLY A 141 -11.22 -21.80 10.73
N ASP A 142 -12.00 -21.32 11.70
CA ASP A 142 -13.45 -21.32 11.59
C ASP A 142 -13.88 -20.28 10.53
N THR A 143 -14.84 -20.62 9.67
CA THR A 143 -15.32 -19.73 8.60
C THR A 143 -16.71 -19.22 8.91
N ILE A 144 -16.89 -17.90 9.02
CA ILE A 144 -18.21 -17.30 9.24
C ILE A 144 -19.04 -17.42 7.95
N LEU A 145 -20.22 -18.05 8.07
CA LEU A 145 -21.14 -18.30 6.97
C LEU A 145 -22.28 -17.28 6.92
N ALA A 146 -22.84 -16.93 8.06
CA ALA A 146 -23.93 -15.97 8.17
C ALA A 146 -23.91 -15.22 9.51
N ILE A 147 -24.46 -14.00 9.49
CA ILE A 147 -24.69 -13.19 10.72
C ILE A 147 -26.15 -12.74 10.70
N ASN A 148 -26.88 -13.07 11.79
CA ASN A 148 -28.31 -12.80 11.92
C ASN A 148 -29.13 -13.33 10.72
N GLY A 149 -28.75 -14.50 10.17
CA GLY A 149 -29.36 -15.11 8.99
C GLY A 149 -28.97 -14.49 7.65
N ARG A 150 -28.16 -13.45 7.63
CA ARG A 150 -27.61 -12.86 6.40
C ARG A 150 -26.31 -13.55 6.03
N VAL A 151 -26.27 -14.16 4.85
CA VAL A 151 -25.08 -14.84 4.32
C VAL A 151 -23.92 -13.85 4.13
N ILE A 152 -22.75 -14.24 4.54
CA ILE A 152 -21.48 -13.54 4.29
C ILE A 152 -20.94 -14.08 2.97
N ARG A 153 -20.84 -13.22 1.97
CA ARG A 153 -20.30 -13.59 0.65
C ARG A 153 -18.82 -13.96 0.78
N GLN A 154 -18.44 -15.07 0.17
CA GLN A 154 -17.06 -15.57 0.18
C GLN A 154 -16.39 -15.39 -1.21
N ASP A 155 -16.90 -14.46 -2.02
CA ASP A 155 -16.44 -14.27 -3.40
C ASP A 155 -15.08 -13.58 -3.47
N SER A 156 -14.82 -12.67 -2.53
CA SER A 156 -13.53 -11.98 -2.36
C SER A 156 -13.31 -11.57 -0.90
N LEU A 157 -12.06 -11.32 -0.53
CA LEU A 157 -11.73 -10.77 0.80
C LEU A 157 -12.44 -9.43 1.05
N ALA A 158 -12.61 -8.62 -0.01
CA ALA A 158 -13.31 -7.34 0.07
C ALA A 158 -14.80 -7.52 0.38
N ASP A 159 -15.46 -8.52 -0.22
CA ASP A 159 -16.86 -8.82 0.05
C ASP A 159 -17.06 -9.32 1.48
N VAL A 160 -16.23 -10.27 1.91
CA VAL A 160 -16.24 -10.77 3.30
C VAL A 160 -16.06 -9.62 4.29
N THR A 161 -15.04 -8.78 4.08
CA THR A 161 -14.75 -7.62 4.95
C THR A 161 -15.92 -6.65 5.00
N THR A 162 -16.52 -6.36 3.85
CA THR A 162 -17.65 -5.45 3.72
C THR A 162 -18.88 -6.01 4.42
N ASP A 163 -19.21 -7.28 4.21
CA ASP A 163 -20.38 -7.91 4.81
C ASP A 163 -20.25 -8.04 6.33
N LEU A 164 -19.06 -8.40 6.83
CA LEU A 164 -18.77 -8.43 8.27
C LEU A 164 -18.87 -7.03 8.89
N HIS A 165 -18.29 -6.03 8.25
CA HIS A 165 -18.36 -4.64 8.70
C HIS A 165 -19.81 -4.13 8.76
N ASN A 166 -20.56 -4.35 7.69
CA ASN A 166 -21.96 -3.94 7.61
C ASN A 166 -22.83 -4.63 8.67
N ALA A 167 -22.66 -5.94 8.86
CA ALA A 167 -23.39 -6.70 9.87
C ALA A 167 -23.07 -6.22 11.28
N THR A 168 -21.79 -5.98 11.57
CA THR A 168 -21.34 -5.52 12.89
C THR A 168 -21.79 -4.10 13.18
N THR A 169 -21.70 -3.20 12.19
CA THR A 169 -22.16 -1.80 12.32
C THR A 169 -23.68 -1.74 12.52
N ALA A 170 -24.44 -2.50 11.70
CA ALA A 170 -25.89 -2.55 11.79
C ALA A 170 -26.41 -3.15 13.12
N SER A 171 -25.57 -3.86 13.87
CA SER A 171 -25.96 -4.39 15.17
C SER A 171 -26.13 -3.31 16.23
N HIS A 172 -25.51 -2.15 16.07
CA HIS A 172 -25.47 -1.09 17.08
C HIS A 172 -25.06 -1.61 18.48
N GLY A 173 -24.16 -2.64 18.53
CA GLY A 173 -23.72 -3.28 19.77
C GLY A 173 -24.65 -4.35 20.32
N GLN A 174 -25.75 -4.65 19.64
CA GLN A 174 -26.61 -5.77 20.00
C GLN A 174 -25.89 -7.10 19.73
N PRO A 175 -26.19 -8.15 20.53
CA PRO A 175 -25.70 -9.49 20.27
C PRO A 175 -26.05 -9.98 18.87
N LEU A 176 -25.06 -10.56 18.17
CA LEU A 176 -25.15 -11.10 16.83
C LEU A 176 -25.19 -12.62 16.88
N THR A 177 -26.16 -13.23 16.22
CA THR A 177 -26.15 -14.68 15.98
C THR A 177 -25.22 -14.96 14.81
N VAL A 178 -24.12 -15.66 15.06
CA VAL A 178 -23.08 -16.00 14.07
C VAL A 178 -23.17 -17.50 13.75
N GLU A 179 -23.41 -17.82 12.50
CA GLU A 179 -23.34 -19.17 11.95
C GLU A 179 -21.97 -19.35 11.30
N TYR A 180 -21.22 -20.38 11.68
CA TYR A 180 -19.88 -20.62 11.19
C TYR A 180 -19.61 -22.11 10.95
N ARG A 181 -18.70 -22.41 10.04
CA ARG A 181 -18.15 -23.74 9.81
C ARG A 181 -16.92 -23.89 10.69
N GLY A 182 -16.94 -24.83 11.61
CA GLY A 182 -15.82 -25.14 12.47
C GLY A 182 -14.73 -25.96 11.74
N SER A 183 -13.58 -26.08 12.37
CA SER A 183 -12.47 -26.92 11.90
C SER A 183 -12.81 -28.40 11.80
N ASP A 184 -13.91 -28.85 12.45
CA ASP A 184 -14.49 -30.17 12.34
C ASP A 184 -15.34 -30.38 11.06
N GLY A 185 -15.48 -29.33 10.24
CA GLY A 185 -16.29 -29.30 9.01
C GLY A 185 -17.80 -29.13 9.24
N ASN A 186 -18.27 -29.10 10.48
CA ASN A 186 -19.68 -28.95 10.83
C ASN A 186 -20.05 -27.46 10.94
N THR A 187 -21.36 -27.19 10.74
CA THR A 187 -21.90 -25.85 10.97
C THR A 187 -22.35 -25.70 12.41
N HIS A 188 -21.90 -24.65 13.04
CA HIS A 188 -22.18 -24.27 14.41
C HIS A 188 -22.81 -22.89 14.47
N THR A 189 -23.46 -22.58 15.58
CA THR A 189 -24.05 -21.27 15.84
C THR A 189 -23.61 -20.78 17.21
N THR A 190 -23.18 -19.53 17.29
CA THR A 190 -22.84 -18.88 18.56
C THR A 190 -23.36 -17.44 18.59
N THR A 191 -23.32 -16.82 19.77
CA THR A 191 -23.69 -15.41 19.94
C THR A 191 -22.47 -14.57 20.24
N VAL A 192 -22.23 -13.55 19.42
CA VAL A 192 -21.10 -12.62 19.60
C VAL A 192 -21.67 -11.24 19.95
N THR A 193 -21.23 -10.66 21.07
CA THR A 193 -21.58 -9.28 21.44
C THR A 193 -20.41 -8.36 21.03
N PRO A 194 -20.59 -7.48 20.01
CA PRO A 194 -19.52 -6.61 19.56
C PRO A 194 -19.02 -5.66 20.63
N THR A 195 -17.75 -5.27 20.54
CA THR A 195 -17.12 -4.29 21.43
C THR A 195 -17.04 -2.94 20.72
N LEU A 196 -17.37 -1.85 21.42
CA LEU A 196 -17.16 -0.50 20.92
C LEU A 196 -15.68 -0.13 20.99
N ILE A 197 -15.08 0.12 19.83
CA ILE A 197 -13.69 0.59 19.71
C ILE A 197 -13.68 2.05 19.28
N VAL A 198 -12.85 2.84 19.92
CA VAL A 198 -12.57 4.23 19.55
C VAL A 198 -11.11 4.35 19.12
N SER A 199 -10.87 4.86 17.93
CA SER A 199 -9.52 5.06 17.37
C SER A 199 -9.31 6.53 17.00
N ASN A 200 -8.03 6.94 16.80
CA ASN A 200 -7.63 8.31 16.50
C ASN A 200 -8.04 9.33 17.58
N ILE A 201 -7.96 8.94 18.85
CA ILE A 201 -8.26 9.86 19.95
C ILE A 201 -7.14 10.91 20.02
N VAL A 202 -7.46 12.15 19.69
CA VAL A 202 -6.64 13.32 19.98
C VAL A 202 -7.20 13.93 21.27
N THR A 203 -6.51 13.78 22.39
CA THR A 203 -6.85 14.49 23.63
C THR A 203 -5.97 15.72 23.75
N ASP A 204 -6.51 16.84 24.25
CA ASP A 204 -5.71 18.01 24.65
C ASP A 204 -4.70 17.65 25.77
N GLN A 205 -4.91 16.51 26.41
CA GLN A 205 -3.99 15.89 27.34
C GLN A 205 -3.35 14.68 26.66
N SER A 206 -2.26 14.91 25.90
CA SER A 206 -1.50 13.90 25.20
C SER A 206 -0.76 12.90 26.11
N THR A 207 -1.15 12.76 27.36
CA THR A 207 -0.53 11.91 28.36
C THR A 207 -1.59 11.20 29.20
N VAL A 208 -1.95 10.01 28.81
CA VAL A 208 -2.58 9.06 29.74
C VAL A 208 -1.44 8.25 30.35
N ALA A 209 -1.23 8.40 31.66
CA ALA A 209 -0.25 7.63 32.45
C ALA A 209 1.19 7.61 31.86
N GLY A 210 1.69 8.76 31.41
CA GLY A 210 3.10 8.90 31.02
C GLY A 210 3.45 8.46 29.57
N GLY A 211 2.48 8.14 28.73
CA GLY A 211 2.69 7.75 27.34
C GLY A 211 1.67 8.38 26.40
N LYS A 212 2.08 8.65 25.14
CA LYS A 212 1.15 8.94 24.04
C LYS A 212 0.21 7.73 23.86
N LEU A 213 -1.10 7.98 23.70
CA LEU A 213 -2.00 6.92 23.27
C LEU A 213 -1.45 6.32 21.97
N PRO A 214 -1.23 4.99 21.91
CA PRO A 214 -0.84 4.35 20.65
C PRO A 214 -1.93 4.59 19.60
N LEU A 215 -1.56 4.59 18.34
CA LEU A 215 -2.47 4.74 17.18
C LEU A 215 -3.50 3.59 17.05
N GLY A 216 -3.51 2.64 18.01
CA GLY A 216 -4.48 1.55 18.12
C GLY A 216 -5.82 1.99 18.74
N GLY A 217 -6.86 1.18 18.55
CA GLY A 217 -8.17 1.43 19.12
C GLY A 217 -8.22 1.22 20.63
N LEU A 218 -9.06 1.99 21.31
CA LEU A 218 -9.42 1.83 22.71
C LEU A 218 -10.74 1.08 22.80
N ALA A 219 -10.76 -0.08 23.45
CA ALA A 219 -12.00 -0.80 23.81
C ALA A 219 -12.71 -0.02 24.91
N VAL A 220 -13.88 0.52 24.63
CA VAL A 220 -14.66 1.34 25.57
C VAL A 220 -15.50 0.42 26.46
N THR A 221 -15.37 0.57 27.78
CA THR A 221 -16.15 -0.19 28.76
C THR A 221 -17.21 0.64 29.46
N SER A 222 -17.00 1.97 29.56
CA SER A 222 -18.00 2.89 30.12
C SER A 222 -17.94 4.26 29.45
N ILE A 223 -19.07 4.95 29.42
CA ILE A 223 -19.24 6.31 28.91
C ILE A 223 -19.95 7.12 30.01
N ASN A 224 -19.35 8.25 30.40
CA ASN A 224 -19.86 9.12 31.47
C ASN A 224 -20.14 8.35 32.78
N GLY A 225 -19.30 7.34 33.07
CA GLY A 225 -19.41 6.51 34.27
C GLY A 225 -20.44 5.37 34.20
N ALA A 226 -21.23 5.29 33.12
CA ALA A 226 -22.17 4.18 32.88
C ALA A 226 -21.56 3.12 31.95
N PRO A 227 -21.86 1.83 32.09
CA PRO A 227 -21.46 0.80 31.12
C PRO A 227 -21.90 1.17 29.72
N VAL A 228 -21.12 0.75 28.71
CA VAL A 228 -21.45 1.00 27.30
C VAL A 228 -22.79 0.35 26.97
N GLY A 229 -23.75 1.17 26.57
CA GLY A 229 -25.03 0.71 26.04
C GLY A 229 -24.96 0.36 24.57
N THR A 230 -26.09 -0.09 24.02
CA THR A 230 -26.25 -0.34 22.58
C THR A 230 -26.74 0.94 21.89
N GLY A 231 -26.34 1.15 20.65
CA GLY A 231 -26.75 2.33 19.88
C GLY A 231 -25.72 2.71 18.80
N ASP A 232 -26.06 3.79 18.11
CA ASP A 232 -25.13 4.39 17.15
C ASP A 232 -23.91 4.97 17.88
N PRO A 233 -22.66 4.65 17.43
CA PRO A 233 -21.44 5.12 18.09
C PRO A 233 -21.35 6.64 18.22
N ALA A 234 -21.82 7.42 17.22
CA ALA A 234 -21.79 8.87 17.29
C ALA A 234 -22.74 9.41 18.38
N THR A 235 -23.93 8.81 18.52
CA THR A 235 -24.89 9.16 19.56
C THR A 235 -24.34 8.80 20.96
N LEU A 236 -23.79 7.59 21.13
CA LEU A 236 -23.19 7.13 22.38
C LEU A 236 -22.03 8.02 22.83
N LEU A 237 -21.25 8.52 21.88
CA LEU A 237 -20.08 9.34 22.11
C LEU A 237 -20.37 10.84 21.97
N GLY A 238 -21.59 11.26 22.31
CA GLY A 238 -21.96 12.65 22.58
C GLY A 238 -22.34 13.49 21.38
N ASN A 239 -22.41 12.95 20.16
CA ASN A 239 -22.85 13.65 18.95
C ASN A 239 -22.21 15.07 18.79
N GLY A 240 -20.91 15.17 19.03
CA GLY A 240 -20.14 16.41 18.97
C GLY A 240 -19.91 17.10 20.32
N ALA A 241 -20.59 16.67 21.40
CA ALA A 241 -20.29 17.15 22.75
C ALA A 241 -19.18 16.31 23.41
N PRO A 242 -18.32 16.90 24.26
CA PRO A 242 -17.31 16.14 24.99
C PRO A 242 -17.93 15.08 25.87
N VAL A 243 -17.34 13.87 25.87
CA VAL A 243 -17.74 12.75 26.72
C VAL A 243 -16.54 12.19 27.47
N THR A 244 -16.79 11.60 28.63
CA THR A 244 -15.77 10.91 29.42
C THR A 244 -15.88 9.41 29.16
N ILE A 245 -14.80 8.78 28.71
CA ILE A 245 -14.75 7.34 28.45
C ILE A 245 -13.75 6.65 29.36
N SER A 246 -14.04 5.39 29.70
CA SER A 246 -13.08 4.49 30.32
C SER A 246 -13.01 3.21 29.50
N GLY A 247 -11.85 2.55 29.54
CA GLY A 247 -11.63 1.35 28.75
C GLY A 247 -10.19 0.85 28.84
N TYR A 248 -9.77 0.11 27.84
CA TYR A 248 -8.42 -0.45 27.77
C TYR A 248 -7.93 -0.55 26.33
N LEU A 249 -6.62 -0.55 26.15
CA LEU A 249 -6.00 -0.95 24.90
C LEU A 249 -5.98 -2.47 24.82
N GLU A 250 -6.20 -3.01 23.63
CA GLU A 250 -6.10 -4.43 23.36
C GLU A 250 -4.70 -4.82 22.88
N ASN A 251 -4.19 -5.95 23.38
CA ASN A 251 -3.09 -6.68 22.78
C ASN A 251 -3.56 -7.33 21.47
N ALA A 252 -2.62 -7.89 20.68
CA ALA A 252 -2.95 -8.59 19.44
C ALA A 252 -3.93 -9.78 19.62
N ASP A 253 -3.94 -10.39 20.81
CA ASP A 253 -4.87 -11.47 21.19
C ASP A 253 -6.22 -10.98 21.74
N GLY A 254 -6.45 -9.66 21.77
CA GLY A 254 -7.65 -9.02 22.31
C GLY A 254 -7.68 -8.92 23.84
N SER A 255 -6.61 -9.32 24.54
CA SER A 255 -6.50 -9.16 26.00
C SER A 255 -6.25 -7.69 26.38
N PRO A 256 -6.77 -7.23 27.53
CA PRO A 256 -6.48 -5.90 28.02
C PRO A 256 -4.98 -5.70 28.29
N SER A 257 -4.42 -4.58 27.80
CA SER A 257 -3.02 -4.21 28.09
C SER A 257 -2.93 -3.03 29.05
N THR A 258 -3.46 -1.88 28.69
CA THR A 258 -3.39 -0.65 29.47
C THR A 258 -4.80 -0.12 29.70
N TYR A 259 -5.16 0.12 30.95
CA TYR A 259 -6.47 0.67 31.32
C TYR A 259 -6.44 2.20 31.39
N PHE A 260 -7.53 2.79 30.92
CA PHE A 260 -7.79 4.22 30.96
C PHE A 260 -9.09 4.48 31.70
N ASN A 261 -9.04 5.43 32.61
CA ASN A 261 -10.20 5.78 33.43
C ASN A 261 -10.51 7.26 33.25
N ASN A 262 -11.77 7.56 32.94
CA ASN A 262 -12.29 8.93 32.87
C ASN A 262 -11.50 9.85 31.93
N VAL A 263 -11.18 9.37 30.72
CA VAL A 263 -10.55 10.19 29.68
C VAL A 263 -11.62 10.98 28.97
N THR A 264 -11.51 12.32 29.01
CA THR A 264 -12.41 13.19 28.24
C THR A 264 -11.98 13.24 26.78
N VAL A 265 -12.88 12.90 25.88
CA VAL A 265 -12.68 12.96 24.43
C VAL A 265 -13.66 13.96 23.81
N ALA A 266 -13.25 14.65 22.76
CA ALA A 266 -14.16 15.46 21.97
C ALA A 266 -15.21 14.54 21.34
N GLY A 267 -16.48 14.94 21.42
CA GLY A 267 -17.56 14.14 20.89
C GLY A 267 -17.44 13.92 19.37
N ILE A 268 -17.91 12.77 18.90
CA ILE A 268 -17.97 12.44 17.47
C ILE A 268 -19.19 13.12 16.86
N LYS A 269 -18.96 13.88 15.80
CA LYS A 269 -20.02 14.45 15.00
C LYS A 269 -20.13 13.70 13.69
N ASP A 270 -21.33 13.18 13.42
CA ASP A 270 -21.68 12.43 12.19
C ASP A 270 -20.52 11.93 11.30
N GLY A 271 -20.30 10.70 11.37
CA GLY A 271 -19.84 9.70 10.40
C GLY A 271 -18.62 9.94 9.53
N TYR A 272 -18.15 11.11 9.25
CA TYR A 272 -16.92 11.40 8.48
C TYR A 272 -16.53 12.87 8.65
N ALA A 273 -15.79 13.18 9.67
CA ALA A 273 -15.11 14.46 9.72
C ALA A 273 -13.63 14.28 9.42
N THR A 274 -13.08 15.15 8.60
CA THR A 274 -11.66 15.51 8.38
C THR A 274 -10.60 14.62 9.02
N SER A 275 -9.48 14.41 8.37
CA SER A 275 -8.35 13.50 8.61
C SER A 275 -7.82 13.29 10.05
N ASN A 276 -8.38 13.98 11.04
CA ASN A 276 -8.06 13.85 12.47
C ASN A 276 -9.27 13.47 13.33
N ALA A 277 -10.36 12.99 12.72
CA ALA A 277 -11.56 12.67 13.49
C ALA A 277 -11.38 11.36 14.25
N ILE A 278 -11.85 11.37 15.50
CA ILE A 278 -12.06 10.17 16.30
C ILE A 278 -12.98 9.24 15.49
N ARG A 279 -12.52 8.02 15.24
CA ARG A 279 -13.34 6.97 14.63
C ARG A 279 -13.85 6.06 15.71
N ALA A 280 -15.10 5.75 15.71
CA ALA A 280 -15.70 4.77 16.60
C ALA A 280 -16.49 3.77 15.77
N GLY A 281 -16.47 2.52 16.22
CA GLY A 281 -17.23 1.45 15.56
C GLY A 281 -17.34 0.22 16.43
N TRP A 282 -18.33 -0.59 16.13
CA TRP A 282 -18.50 -1.89 16.74
C TRP A 282 -17.63 -2.90 16.02
N ILE A 283 -16.87 -3.71 16.78
CA ILE A 283 -16.02 -4.79 16.25
C ILE A 283 -16.25 -6.10 16.94
N MET A 284 -16.03 -7.20 16.23
CA MET A 284 -16.08 -8.56 16.79
C MET A 284 -14.68 -9.12 17.11
N GLY A 285 -13.60 -8.46 16.70
CA GLY A 285 -12.24 -8.99 16.83
C GLY A 285 -11.96 -10.14 15.85
N VAL A 286 -12.46 -10.03 14.64
CA VAL A 286 -12.29 -10.98 13.53
C VAL A 286 -11.37 -10.37 12.49
N VAL A 287 -10.32 -11.09 12.13
CA VAL A 287 -9.56 -10.82 10.89
C VAL A 287 -10.18 -11.69 9.81
N PRO A 288 -10.82 -11.08 8.79
CA PRO A 288 -11.51 -11.84 7.76
C PRO A 288 -10.59 -12.79 7.02
N GLY A 289 -11.09 -13.95 6.70
CA GLY A 289 -10.49 -14.92 5.80
C GLY A 289 -11.43 -15.22 4.62
N PHE A 290 -10.95 -15.96 3.64
CA PHE A 290 -11.76 -16.45 2.52
C PHE A 290 -11.07 -17.64 1.85
N ASP A 291 -11.82 -18.43 1.07
CA ASP A 291 -11.34 -19.67 0.46
C ASP A 291 -10.42 -19.46 -0.76
N GLY A 292 -10.13 -18.21 -1.14
CA GLY A 292 -9.41 -17.85 -2.34
C GLY A 292 -10.32 -17.71 -3.57
N GLU A 293 -9.96 -16.83 -4.49
CA GLU A 293 -10.73 -16.63 -5.72
C GLU A 293 -10.36 -17.66 -6.79
N SER A 294 -11.31 -17.99 -7.67
CA SER A 294 -10.99 -18.73 -8.87
C SER A 294 -10.06 -17.92 -9.79
N PRO A 295 -9.16 -18.55 -10.57
CA PRO A 295 -8.20 -17.82 -11.40
C PRO A 295 -8.80 -16.72 -12.30
N PRO A 296 -9.95 -16.94 -13.00
CA PRO A 296 -10.58 -15.87 -13.77
C PRO A 296 -11.08 -14.71 -12.91
N ALA A 297 -11.67 -14.98 -11.74
CA ALA A 297 -12.15 -13.94 -10.83
C ALA A 297 -10.97 -13.14 -10.26
N ALA A 298 -9.95 -13.80 -9.76
CA ALA A 298 -8.74 -13.18 -9.21
C ALA A 298 -8.04 -12.24 -10.23
N ILE A 299 -7.99 -12.63 -11.51
CA ILE A 299 -7.47 -11.75 -12.57
C ILE A 299 -8.33 -10.50 -12.67
N VAL A 300 -9.65 -10.63 -12.69
CA VAL A 300 -10.55 -9.47 -12.75
C VAL A 300 -10.37 -8.58 -11.53
N THR A 301 -10.33 -9.15 -10.33
CA THR A 301 -10.14 -8.41 -9.06
C THR A 301 -8.80 -7.69 -9.04
N GLY A 302 -7.69 -8.37 -9.33
CA GLY A 302 -6.36 -7.79 -9.33
C GLY A 302 -6.19 -6.62 -10.30
N PHE A 303 -6.80 -6.71 -11.51
CA PHE A 303 -6.76 -5.61 -12.48
C PHE A 303 -7.77 -4.50 -12.17
N SER A 304 -8.94 -4.81 -11.62
CA SER A 304 -9.94 -3.81 -11.22
C SER A 304 -9.49 -2.95 -10.01
N ALA A 305 -8.54 -3.45 -9.23
CA ALA A 305 -7.93 -2.69 -8.14
C ALA A 305 -7.06 -1.51 -8.63
N ILE A 306 -6.53 -1.56 -9.86
CA ILE A 306 -5.59 -0.55 -10.38
C ILE A 306 -6.21 0.85 -10.47
N PRO A 307 -7.41 1.07 -11.06
CA PRO A 307 -8.04 2.40 -11.08
C PRO A 307 -8.30 2.95 -9.68
N THR A 308 -8.75 2.12 -8.75
CA THR A 308 -8.98 2.49 -7.36
C THR A 308 -7.67 2.88 -6.66
N PHE A 309 -6.61 2.11 -6.89
CA PHE A 309 -5.26 2.43 -6.41
C PHE A 309 -4.82 3.82 -6.92
N ILE A 310 -4.88 4.06 -8.23
CA ILE A 310 -4.50 5.36 -8.83
C ILE A 310 -5.32 6.50 -8.23
N TRP A 311 -6.63 6.30 -8.05
CA TRP A 311 -7.50 7.30 -7.45
C TRP A 311 -7.11 7.62 -6.01
N ASN A 312 -6.81 6.58 -5.21
CA ASN A 312 -6.37 6.74 -3.83
C ASN A 312 -5.03 7.49 -3.73
N GLU A 313 -4.08 7.19 -4.62
CA GLU A 313 -2.80 7.92 -4.67
C GLU A 313 -3.00 9.40 -5.01
N VAL A 314 -3.83 9.71 -6.02
CA VAL A 314 -4.14 11.09 -6.40
C VAL A 314 -4.83 11.85 -5.27
N THR A 315 -5.85 11.24 -4.65
CA THR A 315 -6.59 11.86 -3.54
C THR A 315 -5.73 11.96 -2.27
N GLY A 316 -4.85 10.98 -2.03
CA GLY A 316 -3.87 11.01 -0.94
C GLY A 316 -2.90 12.17 -1.09
N ILE A 317 -2.29 12.34 -2.25
CA ILE A 317 -1.40 13.48 -2.54
C ILE A 317 -2.16 14.82 -2.42
N TYR A 318 -3.38 14.89 -2.95
CA TYR A 318 -4.22 16.08 -2.82
C TYR A 318 -4.49 16.39 -1.35
N GLY A 319 -4.85 15.39 -0.54
CA GLY A 319 -5.08 15.52 0.89
C GLY A 319 -3.84 16.03 1.64
N LEU A 320 -2.66 15.50 1.33
CA LEU A 320 -1.40 15.94 1.93
C LEU A 320 -1.04 17.42 1.61
N ILE A 321 -1.46 17.92 0.44
CA ILE A 321 -1.19 19.30 0.02
C ILE A 321 -2.21 20.26 0.59
N VAL A 322 -3.51 19.91 0.51
CA VAL A 322 -4.62 20.84 0.86
C VAL A 322 -4.98 20.76 2.33
N HIS A 323 -4.86 19.59 2.93
CA HIS A 323 -5.20 19.31 4.32
C HIS A 323 -4.05 18.54 5.00
N PRO A 324 -2.85 19.14 5.15
CA PRO A 324 -1.70 18.45 5.70
C PRO A 324 -2.04 17.88 7.09
N PRO A 325 -1.77 16.57 7.31
CA PRO A 325 -1.97 15.96 8.63
C PRO A 325 -1.01 16.56 9.65
N GLN A 326 -1.27 16.31 10.94
CA GLN A 326 -0.34 16.70 12.01
C GLN A 326 1.06 16.12 11.74
N GLY A 327 2.07 16.99 11.73
CA GLY A 327 3.44 16.64 11.32
C GLY A 327 3.72 16.82 9.82
N GLY A 328 2.73 17.23 9.01
CA GLY A 328 2.88 17.51 7.59
C GLY A 328 3.34 16.28 6.79
N ILE A 329 4.16 16.53 5.76
CA ILE A 329 4.71 15.51 4.85
C ILE A 329 5.54 14.45 5.61
N ASN A 330 6.16 14.80 6.73
CA ASN A 330 6.95 13.92 7.58
C ASN A 330 6.16 13.33 8.77
N GLY A 331 4.85 13.60 8.86
CA GLY A 331 3.99 13.02 9.90
C GLY A 331 3.76 11.50 9.69
N PRO A 332 3.11 10.83 10.65
CA PRO A 332 2.82 9.40 10.58
C PRO A 332 1.99 8.98 9.35
N GLN A 333 1.25 9.92 8.77
CA GLN A 333 0.42 9.73 7.56
C GLN A 333 1.04 10.40 6.32
N GLY A 334 2.31 10.81 6.39
CA GLY A 334 3.04 11.46 5.30
C GLY A 334 3.64 10.47 4.32
N PHE A 335 4.56 10.96 3.48
CA PHE A 335 5.28 10.11 2.55
C PHE A 335 6.21 9.14 3.27
N THR A 336 6.32 7.94 2.71
CA THR A 336 7.24 6.89 3.14
C THR A 336 8.47 6.92 2.25
N GLY A 337 9.64 7.14 2.84
CA GLY A 337 10.92 7.13 2.15
C GLY A 337 11.59 5.75 2.15
N PRO A 338 12.85 5.65 1.70
CA PRO A 338 13.56 4.38 1.62
C PRO A 338 13.66 3.60 2.93
N VAL A 339 13.78 4.30 4.07
CA VAL A 339 13.84 3.67 5.39
C VAL A 339 12.47 3.12 5.79
N GLY A 340 11.41 3.87 5.57
CA GLY A 340 10.05 3.40 5.82
C GLY A 340 9.66 2.23 4.89
N ILE A 341 10.03 2.26 3.61
CA ILE A 341 9.84 1.11 2.71
C ILE A 341 10.56 -0.14 3.24
N ALA A 342 11.76 0.01 3.80
CA ALA A 342 12.48 -1.11 4.40
C ALA A 342 11.77 -1.66 5.64
N GLN A 343 11.19 -0.79 6.48
CA GLN A 343 10.38 -1.19 7.64
C GLN A 343 9.11 -1.93 7.22
N GLU A 344 8.36 -1.38 6.28
CA GLU A 344 7.15 -2.04 5.75
C GLU A 344 7.48 -3.37 5.07
N THR A 345 8.64 -3.47 4.42
CA THR A 345 9.13 -4.74 3.88
C THR A 345 9.39 -5.77 4.98
N ALA A 346 9.91 -5.34 6.13
CA ALA A 346 10.09 -6.22 7.29
C ALA A 346 8.74 -6.69 7.85
N VAL A 347 7.76 -5.79 7.95
CA VAL A 347 6.37 -6.14 8.35
C VAL A 347 5.77 -7.15 7.37
N ALA A 348 5.85 -6.87 6.06
CA ALA A 348 5.34 -7.78 5.03
C ALA A 348 6.04 -9.15 5.06
N THR A 349 7.34 -9.20 5.38
CA THR A 349 8.07 -10.45 5.55
C THR A 349 7.56 -11.26 6.72
N ASN A 350 7.21 -10.61 7.84
CA ASN A 350 6.64 -11.25 9.02
C ASN A 350 5.20 -11.75 8.78
N ASN A 351 4.44 -11.10 7.90
CA ASN A 351 3.10 -11.53 7.49
C ASN A 351 3.11 -12.78 6.57
N GLY A 352 4.31 -13.27 6.23
CA GLY A 352 4.49 -14.45 5.39
C GLY A 352 4.72 -14.13 3.93
N PHE A 353 5.02 -15.17 3.14
CA PHE A 353 5.44 -14.98 1.75
C PHE A 353 4.24 -14.67 0.83
N LEU A 354 3.17 -15.47 0.90
CA LEU A 354 2.00 -15.38 0.01
C LEU A 354 0.74 -14.85 0.71
N GLY A 355 0.80 -14.56 2.00
CA GLY A 355 -0.36 -14.10 2.76
C GLY A 355 -0.85 -12.70 2.37
N PRO A 356 -2.06 -12.32 2.79
CA PRO A 356 -2.53 -10.95 2.69
C PRO A 356 -1.55 -10.00 3.38
N ASN A 357 -1.21 -8.89 2.71
CA ASN A 357 -0.15 -7.99 3.17
C ASN A 357 1.22 -8.66 3.38
N GLY A 358 1.44 -9.86 2.83
CA GLY A 358 2.71 -10.56 2.84
C GLY A 358 3.69 -10.00 1.80
N LEU A 359 4.87 -10.64 1.71
CA LEU A 359 5.97 -10.13 0.88
C LEU A 359 5.60 -10.05 -0.62
N VAL A 360 4.87 -11.04 -1.15
CA VAL A 360 4.42 -11.05 -2.55
C VAL A 360 3.41 -9.93 -2.80
N TRP A 361 2.43 -9.75 -1.90
CA TRP A 361 1.49 -8.63 -1.97
C TRP A 361 2.24 -7.28 -1.98
N TRP A 362 3.24 -7.15 -1.11
CA TRP A 362 4.06 -5.95 -1.00
C TRP A 362 4.84 -5.65 -2.29
N ILE A 363 5.38 -6.68 -2.97
CA ILE A 363 6.00 -6.54 -4.29
C ILE A 363 5.00 -5.96 -5.31
N GLY A 364 3.78 -6.46 -5.33
CA GLY A 364 2.70 -5.95 -6.18
C GLY A 364 2.39 -4.48 -5.89
N PHE A 365 2.22 -4.15 -4.61
CA PHE A 365 1.93 -2.79 -4.15
C PHE A 365 3.05 -1.80 -4.53
N ILE A 366 4.32 -2.15 -4.28
CA ILE A 366 5.47 -1.31 -4.68
C ILE A 366 5.57 -1.19 -6.19
N SER A 367 5.19 -2.23 -6.96
CA SER A 367 5.16 -2.15 -8.42
C SER A 367 4.13 -1.15 -8.92
N LEU A 368 2.91 -1.14 -8.36
CA LEU A 368 1.91 -0.13 -8.69
C LEU A 368 2.37 1.27 -8.33
N ASN A 369 2.97 1.45 -7.15
CA ASN A 369 3.55 2.73 -6.72
C ASN A 369 4.64 3.21 -7.67
N LEU A 370 5.58 2.35 -8.08
CA LEU A 370 6.62 2.72 -9.03
C LEU A 370 6.01 3.10 -10.38
N GLY A 371 5.00 2.36 -10.86
CA GLY A 371 4.24 2.71 -12.06
C GLY A 371 3.57 4.08 -11.94
N PHE A 372 2.90 4.35 -10.83
CA PHE A 372 2.23 5.62 -10.55
C PHE A 372 3.21 6.80 -10.48
N VAL A 373 4.28 6.69 -9.69
CA VAL A 373 5.30 7.74 -9.57
C VAL A 373 5.94 8.03 -10.92
N ASN A 374 6.29 6.99 -11.70
CA ASN A 374 6.86 7.16 -13.03
C ASN A 374 5.87 7.72 -14.06
N MET A 375 4.56 7.66 -13.81
CA MET A 375 3.54 8.30 -14.64
C MET A 375 3.46 9.82 -14.43
N LEU A 376 3.93 10.33 -13.27
CA LEU A 376 3.87 11.76 -12.98
C LEU A 376 4.72 12.58 -13.95
N PRO A 377 4.26 13.77 -14.40
CA PRO A 377 4.96 14.59 -15.37
C PRO A 377 6.16 15.34 -14.75
N ILE A 378 6.96 14.62 -13.98
CA ILE A 378 8.15 15.16 -13.29
C ILE A 378 9.38 14.88 -14.17
N PRO A 379 10.16 15.90 -14.53
CA PRO A 379 11.42 15.71 -15.24
C PRO A 379 12.33 14.73 -14.50
N PHE A 380 13.06 13.90 -15.21
CA PHE A 380 13.83 12.75 -14.76
C PHE A 380 13.03 11.43 -14.71
N LEU A 381 11.73 11.44 -14.38
CA LEU A 381 10.86 10.27 -14.48
C LEU A 381 10.39 10.03 -15.92
N ASP A 382 9.85 8.86 -16.20
CA ASP A 382 9.35 8.54 -17.55
C ASP A 382 8.18 9.43 -17.95
N GLY A 383 7.27 9.77 -17.01
CA GLY A 383 6.20 10.74 -17.24
C GLY A 383 6.69 12.10 -17.71
N GLY A 384 7.85 12.55 -17.21
CA GLY A 384 8.52 13.76 -17.71
C GLY A 384 8.99 13.61 -19.16
N LYS A 385 9.55 12.45 -19.53
CA LYS A 385 9.92 12.16 -20.93
C LYS A 385 8.68 12.07 -21.83
N LEU A 386 7.59 11.46 -21.36
CA LEU A 386 6.31 11.42 -22.06
C LEU A 386 5.76 12.85 -22.29
N LEU A 387 5.86 13.71 -21.28
CA LEU A 387 5.50 15.13 -21.39
C LEU A 387 6.34 15.84 -22.48
N PHE A 388 7.66 15.61 -22.54
CA PHE A 388 8.52 16.18 -23.57
C PHE A 388 8.09 15.70 -24.98
N ILE A 389 7.78 14.40 -25.14
CA ILE A 389 7.29 13.85 -26.41
C ILE A 389 5.93 14.47 -26.79
N ALA A 390 5.04 14.71 -25.82
CA ALA A 390 3.76 15.36 -26.04
C ALA A 390 3.95 16.83 -26.49
N ILE A 391 4.82 17.59 -25.82
CA ILE A 391 5.17 18.97 -26.19
C ILE A 391 5.76 19.01 -27.62
N GLU A 392 6.68 18.08 -27.95
CA GLU A 392 7.21 17.96 -29.31
C GLU A 392 6.12 17.68 -30.36
N SER A 393 5.11 16.91 -29.98
CA SER A 393 4.01 16.55 -30.86
C SER A 393 3.13 17.76 -31.19
N VAL A 394 2.84 18.60 -30.20
CA VAL A 394 2.09 19.86 -30.37
C VAL A 394 2.90 20.89 -31.13
N ARG A 395 4.16 21.10 -30.74
CA ARG A 395 5.05 22.10 -31.38
C ARG A 395 5.55 21.69 -32.78
N ARG A 396 5.41 20.42 -33.12
CA ARG A 396 5.96 19.80 -34.36
C ARG A 396 7.48 19.97 -34.55
N ARG A 397 8.17 20.39 -33.50
CA ARG A 397 9.63 20.59 -33.45
C ARG A 397 10.19 19.91 -32.21
N ARG A 398 11.39 19.33 -32.34
CA ARG A 398 12.10 18.72 -31.20
C ARG A 398 12.52 19.78 -30.21
N LEU A 399 12.57 19.38 -28.92
CA LEU A 399 13.20 20.19 -27.89
C LEU A 399 14.72 20.19 -28.09
N ASN A 400 15.35 21.26 -27.67
CA ASN A 400 16.81 21.32 -27.66
C ASN A 400 17.35 20.33 -26.65
N PRO A 401 18.22 19.36 -27.02
CA PRO A 401 18.74 18.36 -26.10
C PRO A 401 19.40 18.94 -24.85
N LYS A 402 20.08 20.09 -24.97
CA LYS A 402 20.69 20.78 -23.82
C LYS A 402 19.65 21.29 -22.83
N VAL A 403 18.51 21.79 -23.32
CA VAL A 403 17.40 22.26 -22.48
C VAL A 403 16.73 21.08 -21.81
N GLU A 404 16.48 19.98 -22.53
CA GLU A 404 15.92 18.75 -21.98
C GLU A 404 16.82 18.19 -20.88
N ALA A 405 18.12 18.09 -21.13
CA ALA A 405 19.10 17.63 -20.12
C ALA A 405 19.15 18.53 -18.88
N ALA A 406 19.10 19.85 -19.07
CA ALA A 406 19.11 20.80 -17.94
C ALA A 406 17.84 20.67 -17.08
N ILE A 407 16.66 20.57 -17.72
CA ILE A 407 15.38 20.36 -16.99
C ILE A 407 15.39 19.03 -16.25
N THR A 408 15.89 17.96 -16.88
CA THR A 408 16.01 16.63 -16.27
C THR A 408 16.96 16.65 -15.07
N ALA A 409 18.10 17.37 -15.17
CA ALA A 409 19.05 17.51 -14.05
C ALA A 409 18.43 18.27 -12.86
N VAL A 410 17.66 19.33 -13.11
CA VAL A 410 16.92 20.04 -12.07
C VAL A 410 15.87 19.14 -11.44
N GLY A 411 15.11 18.38 -12.26
CA GLY A 411 14.15 17.40 -11.76
C GLY A 411 14.78 16.34 -10.85
N LEU A 412 15.94 15.80 -11.26
CA LEU A 412 16.71 14.88 -10.44
C LEU A 412 17.14 15.50 -9.10
N ALA A 413 17.65 16.73 -9.13
CA ALA A 413 18.06 17.42 -7.90
C ALA A 413 16.89 17.61 -6.94
N VAL A 414 15.72 18.00 -7.44
CA VAL A 414 14.49 18.13 -6.63
C VAL A 414 14.09 16.79 -6.02
N ILE A 415 14.10 15.70 -6.80
CA ILE A 415 13.76 14.35 -6.29
C ILE A 415 14.75 13.90 -5.21
N VAL A 416 16.05 14.14 -5.41
CA VAL A 416 17.08 13.77 -4.42
C VAL A 416 16.89 14.54 -3.11
N VAL A 417 16.65 15.85 -3.19
CA VAL A 417 16.38 16.69 -2.01
C VAL A 417 15.12 16.22 -1.29
N PHE A 418 14.06 15.93 -2.04
CA PHE A 418 12.81 15.40 -1.49
C PHE A 418 13.02 14.03 -0.83
N ALA A 419 13.74 13.12 -1.47
CA ALA A 419 14.04 11.80 -0.91
C ALA A 419 14.84 11.90 0.39
N VAL A 420 15.83 12.79 0.46
CA VAL A 420 16.59 13.05 1.70
C VAL A 420 15.68 13.62 2.79
N TYR A 421 14.82 14.57 2.44
CA TYR A 421 13.87 15.17 3.37
C TYR A 421 12.90 14.13 3.97
N VAL A 422 12.32 13.26 3.13
CA VAL A 422 11.42 12.19 3.59
C VAL A 422 12.18 11.14 4.42
N THR A 423 13.43 10.80 4.01
CA THR A 423 14.28 9.86 4.78
C THR A 423 14.58 10.38 6.19
N ILE A 424 14.82 11.68 6.35
CA ILE A 424 14.98 12.30 7.68
C ILE A 424 13.69 12.14 8.50
N GLY A 425 12.53 12.32 7.86
CA GLY A 425 11.22 12.06 8.45
C GLY A 425 11.06 10.60 8.90
N ASP A 426 11.43 9.62 8.05
CA ASP A 426 11.39 8.20 8.40
C ASP A 426 12.23 7.93 9.66
N VAL A 427 13.49 8.41 9.68
CA VAL A 427 14.39 8.20 10.82
C VAL A 427 13.88 8.87 12.10
N SER A 428 13.20 10.01 11.99
CA SER A 428 12.62 10.69 13.16
C SER A 428 11.40 9.96 13.75
N ARG A 429 10.83 8.99 13.02
CA ARG A 429 9.70 8.15 13.43
C ARG A 429 10.14 6.80 14.02
N LEU A 430 11.45 6.46 13.93
CA LEU A 430 12.05 5.31 14.61
C LEU A 430 12.12 5.51 16.12
#